data_fd03d9fa9d24aafcacc4a1e89000e2c2
#
_entry.id   fd03d9fa9d24aafcacc4a1e89000e2c2
#
_cell.length_a   1.000
_cell.length_b   1.000
_cell.length_c   1.000
_cell.angle_alpha   90.00
_cell.angle_beta   90.00
_cell.angle_gamma   90.00
#
_symmetry.space_group_name_H-M   'P 1'
#
loop_
_entity.id
_entity.type
_entity.pdbx_description
1 polymer ?
#
loop_
_entity_poly.entity_id
_entity_poly.type
_entity_poly.pdbx_seq_one_letter_code
_entity_poly.pdbx_strand_id
1 'polypeptide(L)'
;MDLKTLVDSLNNWVWSPALIYLCLGVGLYFSLRGRFLQVRHFGRMIRLLMDGKSSDQGVSSFQALAMSLAGRVGTGNIAGVATAITFGGPGALFWMWMVAFLGASTAFVESTLAQIYKERDETGHFIGGPAYYFEKALGQKWYGVLFAICTILACGILLPGVQANSIAEAMNNSMGVAPAISAAIIAALLAFIIFGGVKRIASAAELIVPFMALAYIVVAVIIILMHIADLPAVLGLIFRSAFGMDAGFGAVLGLAIQWGVKRGVYSNEAGQGTGPHPAAAANVSHPAKQGLVQAFSVYVDTLFVCSATGFMLLITGMYNVQDPNNKEGFLYHGVQGVAAGPGYVQTAMENIMPGFGSVFVAVALFFFAFTTIMAYYYMAETNIRYLARTLKLTWAIPALKVIILFVVIYGCLKTADLAWALGDLGVGMMAWLNIIGILFLQKPAFAALRDYESQVKQGLDPIYDAEKMGVTNAPIWKEIAAKYRKDEIEHPNKERFIP
;
A
#
# COMPACT_ATOMS: atom_id res chain seq x y z
N MET A 1 -3.88 -15.83 -29.31
CA MET A 1 -4.23 -14.83 -28.30
C MET A 1 -2.91 -14.28 -27.79
N ASP A 2 -2.68 -12.99 -27.94
CA ASP A 2 -1.44 -12.41 -27.43
C ASP A 2 -1.50 -12.29 -25.88
N LEU A 3 -0.35 -12.07 -25.26
CA LEU A 3 -0.24 -12.00 -23.80
C LEU A 3 -1.15 -10.90 -23.24
N LYS A 4 -1.21 -9.73 -23.88
CA LYS A 4 -2.03 -8.61 -23.41
C LYS A 4 -3.52 -8.96 -23.40
N THR A 5 -4.05 -9.53 -24.47
CA THR A 5 -5.46 -9.95 -24.55
C THR A 5 -5.82 -10.97 -23.48
N LEU A 6 -4.91 -11.91 -23.17
CA LEU A 6 -5.11 -12.87 -22.09
C LEU A 6 -5.19 -12.18 -20.73
N VAL A 7 -4.23 -11.30 -20.45
CA VAL A 7 -4.16 -10.57 -19.16
C VAL A 7 -5.36 -9.64 -19.00
N ASP A 8 -5.79 -8.93 -20.05
CA ASP A 8 -6.98 -8.07 -20.02
C ASP A 8 -8.25 -8.88 -19.73
N SER A 9 -8.38 -10.07 -20.33
CA SER A 9 -9.50 -10.99 -20.08
C SER A 9 -9.53 -11.46 -18.62
N LEU A 10 -8.36 -11.82 -18.06
CA LEU A 10 -8.23 -12.18 -16.65
C LEU A 10 -8.54 -11.01 -15.72
N ASN A 11 -8.08 -9.80 -16.05
CA ASN A 11 -8.37 -8.58 -15.29
C ASN A 11 -9.87 -8.26 -15.24
N ASN A 12 -10.58 -8.42 -16.34
CA ASN A 12 -12.03 -8.21 -16.38
C ASN A 12 -12.78 -9.16 -15.43
N TRP A 13 -12.25 -10.36 -15.25
CA TRP A 13 -12.81 -11.35 -14.33
C TRP A 13 -12.43 -11.04 -12.87
N VAL A 14 -11.16 -10.77 -12.63
CA VAL A 14 -10.61 -10.49 -11.29
C VAL A 14 -11.18 -9.19 -10.73
N TRP A 15 -11.19 -8.11 -11.52
CA TRP A 15 -11.73 -6.79 -11.14
C TRP A 15 -13.21 -6.63 -11.50
N SER A 16 -13.97 -7.71 -11.46
CA SER A 16 -15.41 -7.65 -11.60
C SER A 16 -16.06 -6.81 -10.50
N PRO A 17 -17.30 -6.35 -10.69
CA PRO A 17 -18.04 -5.61 -9.65
C PRO A 17 -18.06 -6.32 -8.30
N ALA A 18 -17.98 -7.65 -8.29
CA ALA A 18 -17.94 -8.44 -7.05
C ALA A 18 -16.75 -8.09 -6.16
N LEU A 19 -15.54 -7.93 -6.71
CA LEU A 19 -14.37 -7.51 -5.91
C LEU A 19 -14.53 -6.07 -5.41
N ILE A 20 -15.03 -5.18 -6.23
CA ILE A 20 -15.28 -3.78 -5.86
C ILE A 20 -16.22 -3.69 -4.65
N TYR A 21 -17.37 -4.38 -4.74
CA TYR A 21 -18.33 -4.42 -3.62
C TYR A 21 -17.78 -5.17 -2.40
N LEU A 22 -16.97 -6.20 -2.62
CA LEU A 22 -16.33 -6.94 -1.53
C LEU A 22 -15.36 -6.04 -0.74
N CYS A 23 -14.51 -5.26 -1.43
CA CYS A 23 -13.59 -4.31 -0.78
C CYS A 23 -14.35 -3.27 0.07
N LEU A 24 -15.38 -2.63 -0.51
CA LEU A 24 -16.18 -1.62 0.20
C LEU A 24 -17.02 -2.25 1.32
N GLY A 25 -17.67 -3.37 1.05
CA GLY A 25 -18.55 -4.05 2.00
C GLY A 25 -17.80 -4.59 3.21
N VAL A 26 -16.64 -5.21 3.00
CA VAL A 26 -15.79 -5.72 4.11
C VAL A 26 -15.20 -4.58 4.90
N GLY A 27 -14.73 -3.51 4.24
CA GLY A 27 -14.26 -2.32 4.92
C GLY A 27 -15.34 -1.68 5.79
N LEU A 28 -16.56 -1.56 5.27
CA LEU A 28 -17.71 -1.07 6.03
C LEU A 28 -18.04 -1.99 7.21
N TYR A 29 -18.12 -3.30 6.97
CA TYR A 29 -18.39 -4.29 8.01
C TYR A 29 -17.36 -4.23 9.14
N PHE A 30 -16.07 -4.16 8.82
CA PHE A 30 -15.02 -4.04 9.84
C PHE A 30 -15.05 -2.68 10.55
N SER A 31 -15.40 -1.61 9.84
CA SER A 31 -15.59 -0.28 10.44
C SER A 31 -16.71 -0.30 11.47
N LEU A 32 -17.85 -0.88 11.13
CA LEU A 32 -19.00 -1.01 12.05
C LEU A 32 -18.64 -1.91 13.24
N ARG A 33 -18.04 -3.06 12.99
CA ARG A 33 -17.63 -4.01 14.04
C ARG A 33 -16.56 -3.44 14.98
N GLY A 34 -15.63 -2.67 14.45
CA GLY A 34 -14.60 -1.93 15.19
C GLY A 34 -15.11 -0.60 15.79
N ARG A 35 -16.40 -0.29 15.62
CA ARG A 35 -17.00 1.00 16.04
C ARG A 35 -16.22 2.17 15.48
N PHE A 36 -15.92 2.14 14.19
CA PHE A 36 -15.10 3.13 13.50
C PHE A 36 -13.77 3.39 14.21
N LEU A 37 -13.03 2.31 14.50
CA LEU A 37 -11.72 2.36 15.16
C LEU A 37 -10.76 3.37 14.49
N GLN A 38 -10.83 3.48 13.18
CA GLN A 38 -10.03 4.39 12.36
C GLN A 38 -10.30 5.89 12.62
N VAL A 39 -11.43 6.22 13.24
CA VAL A 39 -11.76 7.57 13.70
C VAL A 39 -11.46 7.70 15.20
N ARG A 40 -11.99 6.78 16.01
CA ARG A 40 -11.87 6.82 17.47
C ARG A 40 -10.44 6.78 17.98
N HIS A 41 -9.56 6.08 17.27
CA HIS A 41 -8.15 5.93 17.66
C HIS A 41 -7.20 6.77 16.82
N PHE A 42 -7.68 7.73 16.04
CA PHE A 42 -6.83 8.54 15.15
C PHE A 42 -5.65 9.20 15.90
N GLY A 43 -5.91 9.86 17.04
CA GLY A 43 -4.84 10.45 17.85
C GLY A 43 -3.85 9.41 18.40
N ARG A 44 -4.33 8.20 18.73
CA ARG A 44 -3.46 7.09 19.18
C ARG A 44 -2.62 6.53 18.05
N MET A 45 -3.18 6.43 16.84
CA MET A 45 -2.42 6.00 15.65
C MET A 45 -1.17 6.85 15.45
N ILE A 46 -1.31 8.18 15.57
CA ILE A 46 -0.19 9.11 15.44
C ILE A 46 0.83 8.92 16.58
N ARG A 47 0.37 8.76 17.82
CA ARG A 47 1.27 8.57 18.98
C ARG A 47 2.06 7.26 18.85
N LEU A 48 1.42 6.18 18.38
CA LEU A 48 2.05 4.87 18.21
C LEU A 48 3.13 4.84 17.11
N LEU A 49 3.22 5.85 16.25
CA LEU A 49 4.30 5.94 15.24
C LEU A 49 5.68 5.99 15.91
N MET A 50 5.77 6.61 17.08
CA MET A 50 7.02 6.76 17.83
C MET A 50 7.19 5.67 18.89
N ASP A 51 6.23 4.74 19.03
CA ASP A 51 6.31 3.64 19.98
C ASP A 51 7.21 2.50 19.47
N GLY A 52 7.89 1.85 20.41
CA GLY A 52 8.78 0.73 20.15
C GLY A 52 10.17 1.17 19.62
N LYS A 53 11.18 0.40 20.02
CA LYS A 53 12.56 0.56 19.57
C LYS A 53 12.92 -0.60 18.67
N SER A 54 13.81 -0.38 17.70
CA SER A 54 14.45 -1.46 16.96
C SER A 54 15.12 -2.42 17.91
N SER A 55 15.00 -3.71 17.67
CA SER A 55 15.64 -4.78 18.44
C SER A 55 16.43 -5.69 17.51
N ASP A 56 17.22 -6.57 18.08
CA ASP A 56 17.95 -7.59 17.30
C ASP A 56 17.00 -8.54 16.55
N GLN A 57 15.76 -8.70 17.05
CA GLN A 57 14.75 -9.63 16.54
C GLN A 57 13.71 -9.00 15.63
N GLY A 58 13.56 -7.67 15.65
CA GLY A 58 12.53 -6.98 14.89
C GLY A 58 12.84 -5.51 14.64
N VAL A 59 12.04 -4.91 13.78
CA VAL A 59 12.11 -3.48 13.46
C VAL A 59 11.24 -2.66 14.44
N SER A 60 11.48 -1.35 14.55
CA SER A 60 10.63 -0.45 15.34
C SER A 60 9.25 -0.28 14.67
N SER A 61 8.27 0.27 15.41
CA SER A 61 6.96 0.63 14.84
C SER A 61 7.10 1.61 13.68
N PHE A 62 8.00 2.59 13.82
CA PHE A 62 8.27 3.57 12.76
C PHE A 62 8.91 2.93 11.52
N GLN A 63 9.87 2.04 11.70
CA GLN A 63 10.47 1.28 10.59
C GLN A 63 9.43 0.40 9.88
N ALA A 64 8.56 -0.27 10.62
CA ALA A 64 7.47 -1.06 10.05
C ALA A 64 6.46 -0.18 9.29
N LEU A 65 6.14 1.02 9.81
CA LEU A 65 5.35 2.01 9.09
C LEU A 65 6.05 2.43 7.79
N ALA A 66 7.34 2.79 7.86
CA ALA A 66 8.10 3.21 6.70
C ALA A 66 8.18 2.12 5.63
N MET A 67 8.37 0.86 6.02
CA MET A 67 8.33 -0.29 5.10
C MET A 67 6.95 -0.48 4.47
N SER A 68 5.87 -0.26 5.23
CA SER A 68 4.51 -0.34 4.68
C SER A 68 4.21 0.82 3.75
N LEU A 69 4.60 2.03 4.12
CA LEU A 69 4.47 3.20 3.25
C LEU A 69 5.35 3.08 2.00
N ALA A 70 6.52 2.44 2.11
CA ALA A 70 7.34 2.11 0.94
C ALA A 70 6.57 1.27 -0.09
N GLY A 71 5.77 0.29 0.35
CA GLY A 71 4.91 -0.49 -0.53
C GLY A 71 3.76 0.32 -1.13
N ARG A 72 3.12 1.14 -0.31
CA ARG A 72 1.92 1.91 -0.65
C ARG A 72 2.22 3.14 -1.50
N VAL A 73 3.15 4.00 -1.03
CA VAL A 73 3.48 5.25 -1.71
C VAL A 73 4.39 4.97 -2.91
N GLY A 74 3.79 4.71 -4.04
CA GLY A 74 4.43 4.31 -5.28
C GLY A 74 3.82 4.98 -6.51
N THR A 75 3.90 4.28 -7.64
CA THR A 75 3.32 4.76 -8.90
C THR A 75 1.79 4.93 -8.82
N GLY A 76 1.12 4.22 -7.90
CA GLY A 76 -0.32 4.34 -7.65
C GLY A 76 -0.76 5.74 -7.25
N ASN A 77 0.06 6.45 -6.47
CA ASN A 77 -0.23 7.80 -5.99
C ASN A 77 -0.11 8.89 -7.05
N ILE A 78 0.65 8.67 -8.10
CA ILE A 78 0.88 9.62 -9.19
C ILE A 78 0.16 9.16 -10.46
N ALA A 79 0.65 8.12 -11.10
CA ALA A 79 0.06 7.60 -12.33
C ALA A 79 -1.29 6.91 -12.10
N GLY A 80 -1.46 6.23 -10.95
CA GLY A 80 -2.71 5.58 -10.58
C GLY A 80 -3.86 6.58 -10.40
N VAL A 81 -3.62 7.71 -9.74
CA VAL A 81 -4.63 8.79 -9.59
C VAL A 81 -4.97 9.40 -10.94
N ALA A 82 -3.97 9.66 -11.80
CA ALA A 82 -4.20 10.16 -13.15
C ALA A 82 -5.08 9.19 -13.96
N THR A 83 -4.81 7.89 -13.92
CA THR A 83 -5.64 6.87 -14.60
C THR A 83 -7.03 6.73 -13.99
N ALA A 84 -7.18 6.87 -12.65
CA ALA A 84 -8.49 6.89 -12.01
C ALA A 84 -9.37 8.02 -12.53
N ILE A 85 -8.81 9.23 -12.65
CA ILE A 85 -9.52 10.40 -13.18
C ILE A 85 -9.80 10.23 -14.67
N THR A 86 -8.86 9.66 -15.44
CA THR A 86 -9.05 9.45 -16.88
C THR A 86 -10.24 8.55 -17.18
N PHE A 87 -10.38 7.45 -16.47
CA PHE A 87 -11.42 6.46 -16.78
C PHE A 87 -12.66 6.56 -15.90
N GLY A 88 -12.56 7.16 -14.73
CA GLY A 88 -13.65 7.32 -13.78
C GLY A 88 -14.11 8.77 -13.57
N GLY A 89 -13.46 9.74 -14.22
CA GLY A 89 -13.72 11.16 -14.01
C GLY A 89 -13.26 11.67 -12.63
N PRO A 90 -13.47 12.97 -12.33
CA PRO A 90 -13.09 13.58 -11.04
C PRO A 90 -13.67 12.87 -9.82
N GLY A 91 -14.86 12.24 -9.96
CA GLY A 91 -15.52 11.49 -8.90
C GLY A 91 -14.78 10.24 -8.44
N ALA A 92 -13.87 9.71 -9.26
CA ALA A 92 -13.03 8.57 -8.86
C ALA A 92 -12.17 8.89 -7.63
N LEU A 93 -11.74 10.15 -7.46
CA LEU A 93 -10.97 10.58 -6.29
C LEU A 93 -11.79 10.44 -4.98
N PHE A 94 -13.08 10.76 -5.00
CA PHE A 94 -13.97 10.52 -3.86
C PHE A 94 -14.03 9.04 -3.48
N TRP A 95 -14.16 8.14 -4.47
CA TRP A 95 -14.22 6.71 -4.21
C TRP A 95 -12.87 6.13 -3.78
N MET A 96 -11.74 6.72 -4.19
CA MET A 96 -10.43 6.44 -3.57
C MET A 96 -10.42 6.81 -2.08
N TRP A 97 -10.97 7.97 -1.70
CA TRP A 97 -11.10 8.36 -0.29
C TRP A 97 -12.00 7.40 0.49
N MET A 98 -13.12 6.99 -0.09
CA MET A 98 -14.05 6.05 0.55
C MET A 98 -13.40 4.70 0.80
N VAL A 99 -12.70 4.13 -0.18
CA VAL A 99 -12.03 2.84 0.01
C VAL A 99 -10.86 2.94 0.97
N ALA A 100 -10.17 4.07 1.06
CA ALA A 100 -9.13 4.31 2.06
C ALA A 100 -9.72 4.43 3.48
N PHE A 101 -10.78 5.21 3.65
CA PHE A 101 -11.44 5.39 4.93
C PHE A 101 -11.96 4.06 5.49
N LEU A 102 -12.66 3.29 4.67
CA LEU A 102 -13.17 1.97 5.05
C LEU A 102 -12.03 0.94 5.15
N GLY A 103 -11.09 0.99 4.21
CA GLY A 103 -9.94 0.09 4.14
C GLY A 103 -8.97 0.21 5.32
N ALA A 104 -8.92 1.35 6.00
CA ALA A 104 -8.12 1.51 7.21
C ALA A 104 -8.51 0.51 8.30
N SER A 105 -9.81 0.18 8.43
CA SER A 105 -10.25 -0.89 9.33
C SER A 105 -9.85 -2.29 8.84
N THR A 106 -9.82 -2.50 7.53
CA THR A 106 -9.33 -3.75 6.92
C THR A 106 -7.83 -3.93 7.19
N ALA A 107 -7.05 -2.86 6.97
CA ALA A 107 -5.61 -2.86 7.25
C ALA A 107 -5.30 -3.10 8.74
N PHE A 108 -6.15 -2.58 9.64
CA PHE A 108 -6.08 -2.91 11.07
C PHE A 108 -6.23 -4.42 11.31
N VAL A 109 -7.26 -5.03 10.74
CA VAL A 109 -7.56 -6.45 10.96
C VAL A 109 -6.43 -7.33 10.43
N GLU A 110 -6.04 -7.16 9.17
CA GLU A 110 -4.99 -7.99 8.55
C GLU A 110 -3.63 -7.83 9.23
N SER A 111 -3.26 -6.63 9.63
CA SER A 111 -1.98 -6.36 10.29
C SER A 111 -1.94 -6.84 11.75
N THR A 112 -3.06 -6.75 12.46
CA THR A 112 -3.19 -7.31 13.81
C THR A 112 -3.08 -8.84 13.76
N LEU A 113 -3.72 -9.50 12.78
CA LEU A 113 -3.58 -10.94 12.57
C LEU A 113 -2.14 -11.33 12.28
N ALA A 114 -1.45 -10.58 11.42
CA ALA A 114 -0.04 -10.85 11.09
C ALA A 114 0.86 -10.75 12.32
N GLN A 115 0.61 -9.81 13.20
CA GLN A 115 1.32 -9.69 14.48
C GLN A 115 1.00 -10.84 15.42
N ILE A 116 -0.26 -11.24 15.55
CA ILE A 116 -0.66 -12.35 16.44
C ILE A 116 0.06 -13.65 16.02
N TYR A 117 0.09 -13.96 14.73
CA TYR A 117 0.58 -15.24 14.20
C TYR A 117 1.99 -15.18 13.61
N LYS A 118 2.77 -14.13 13.90
CA LYS A 118 4.17 -14.01 13.49
C LYS A 118 5.05 -15.12 14.06
N GLU A 119 6.16 -15.34 13.41
CA GLU A 119 7.21 -16.30 13.79
C GLU A 119 8.57 -15.63 13.81
N ARG A 120 9.61 -16.43 14.08
CA ARG A 120 11.00 -16.09 13.77
C ARG A 120 11.47 -16.84 12.54
N ASP A 121 12.23 -16.15 11.71
CA ASP A 121 12.97 -16.81 10.64
C ASP A 121 14.25 -17.48 11.17
N GLU A 122 15.00 -18.12 10.28
CA GLU A 122 16.26 -18.81 10.60
C GLU A 122 17.33 -17.87 11.17
N THR A 123 17.21 -16.57 10.96
CA THR A 123 18.12 -15.53 11.45
C THR A 123 17.65 -14.91 12.77
N GLY A 124 16.52 -15.34 13.30
CA GLY A 124 15.90 -14.87 14.54
C GLY A 124 15.04 -13.61 14.40
N HIS A 125 14.84 -13.10 13.19
CA HIS A 125 13.98 -11.94 12.95
C HIS A 125 12.50 -12.31 12.90
N PHE A 126 11.63 -11.38 13.32
CA PHE A 126 10.19 -11.57 13.21
C PHE A 126 9.76 -11.55 11.74
N ILE A 127 8.94 -12.50 11.38
CA ILE A 127 8.38 -12.72 10.05
C ILE A 127 6.93 -13.15 10.14
N GLY A 128 6.10 -12.77 9.18
CA GLY A 128 4.69 -13.14 9.15
C GLY A 128 3.98 -12.57 7.93
N GLY A 129 2.67 -12.67 7.94
CA GLY A 129 1.81 -12.20 6.86
C GLY A 129 0.66 -13.17 6.62
N PRO A 130 -0.12 -12.98 5.52
CA PRO A 130 -1.32 -13.78 5.28
C PRO A 130 -1.08 -15.28 5.24
N ALA A 131 -0.05 -15.76 4.57
CA ALA A 131 0.25 -17.19 4.51
C ALA A 131 0.37 -17.81 5.91
N TYR A 132 1.00 -17.09 6.84
CA TYR A 132 1.21 -17.54 8.22
C TYR A 132 -0.10 -17.61 9.02
N TYR A 133 -0.95 -16.57 8.95
CA TYR A 133 -2.19 -16.59 9.70
C TYR A 133 -3.26 -17.50 9.05
N PHE A 134 -3.23 -17.75 7.75
CA PHE A 134 -4.10 -18.74 7.13
C PHE A 134 -3.75 -20.15 7.57
N GLU A 135 -2.49 -20.48 7.67
CA GLU A 135 -2.07 -21.78 8.19
C GLU A 135 -2.39 -21.92 9.67
N LYS A 136 -2.01 -20.94 10.50
CA LYS A 136 -2.09 -21.06 11.97
C LYS A 136 -3.48 -20.84 12.55
N ALA A 137 -4.20 -19.86 12.03
CA ALA A 137 -5.48 -19.46 12.57
C ALA A 137 -6.67 -20.15 11.87
N LEU A 138 -6.60 -20.30 10.54
CA LEU A 138 -7.62 -20.98 9.76
C LEU A 138 -7.41 -22.50 9.74
N GLY A 139 -6.19 -22.97 10.05
CA GLY A 139 -5.82 -24.38 9.97
C GLY A 139 -5.72 -24.89 8.51
N GLN A 140 -5.69 -24.00 7.53
CA GLN A 140 -5.73 -24.34 6.11
C GLN A 140 -4.38 -24.05 5.45
N LYS A 141 -3.43 -24.97 5.60
CA LYS A 141 -2.09 -24.83 5.02
C LYS A 141 -2.11 -24.61 3.51
N TRP A 142 -3.00 -25.30 2.78
CA TRP A 142 -3.11 -25.15 1.34
C TRP A 142 -3.48 -23.72 0.93
N TYR A 143 -4.33 -23.05 1.71
CA TYR A 143 -4.74 -21.67 1.45
C TYR A 143 -3.58 -20.70 1.70
N GLY A 144 -2.79 -20.95 2.76
CA GLY A 144 -1.55 -20.21 3.01
C GLY A 144 -0.53 -20.39 1.89
N VAL A 145 -0.35 -21.61 1.38
CA VAL A 145 0.52 -21.90 0.23
C VAL A 145 0.03 -21.18 -1.03
N LEU A 146 -1.27 -21.22 -1.31
CA LEU A 146 -1.86 -20.53 -2.46
C LEU A 146 -1.62 -19.03 -2.39
N PHE A 147 -1.86 -18.41 -1.21
CA PHE A 147 -1.58 -16.99 -1.03
C PHE A 147 -0.09 -16.66 -1.19
N ALA A 148 0.80 -17.50 -0.63
CA ALA A 148 2.23 -17.31 -0.78
C ALA A 148 2.68 -17.34 -2.24
N ILE A 149 2.18 -18.28 -3.04
CA ILE A 149 2.46 -18.37 -4.48
C ILE A 149 1.93 -17.11 -5.20
N CYS A 150 0.69 -16.70 -4.93
CA CYS A 150 0.12 -15.48 -5.51
C CYS A 150 0.96 -14.23 -5.16
N THR A 151 1.43 -14.11 -3.92
CA THR A 151 2.25 -12.98 -3.50
C THR A 151 3.63 -12.99 -4.15
N ILE A 152 4.26 -14.15 -4.28
CA ILE A 152 5.56 -14.28 -4.97
C ILE A 152 5.41 -13.88 -6.45
N LEU A 153 4.36 -14.34 -7.13
CA LEU A 153 4.09 -13.96 -8.51
C LEU A 153 3.78 -12.46 -8.63
N ALA A 154 2.89 -11.94 -7.77
CA ALA A 154 2.51 -10.54 -7.82
C ALA A 154 3.68 -9.61 -7.47
N CYS A 155 4.26 -9.75 -6.29
CA CYS A 155 5.30 -8.86 -5.78
C CYS A 155 6.70 -9.16 -6.35
N GLY A 156 6.98 -10.40 -6.78
CA GLY A 156 8.26 -10.77 -7.36
C GLY A 156 8.35 -10.54 -8.87
N ILE A 157 7.21 -10.56 -9.59
CA ILE A 157 7.21 -10.57 -11.06
C ILE A 157 6.28 -9.52 -11.67
N LEU A 158 5.00 -9.42 -11.23
CA LEU A 158 4.01 -8.63 -11.95
C LEU A 158 4.06 -7.14 -11.59
N LEU A 159 4.18 -6.79 -10.32
CA LEU A 159 4.12 -5.42 -9.80
C LEU A 159 5.43 -4.61 -9.97
N PRO A 160 6.64 -5.18 -9.81
CA PRO A 160 7.86 -4.39 -9.93
C PRO A 160 8.05 -3.75 -11.30
N GLY A 161 7.56 -4.41 -12.35
CA GLY A 161 7.62 -3.91 -13.73
C GLY A 161 6.82 -2.62 -13.92
N VAL A 162 5.67 -2.47 -13.26
CA VAL A 162 4.84 -1.23 -13.31
C VAL A 162 5.59 -0.06 -12.71
N GLN A 163 6.21 -0.28 -11.55
CA GLN A 163 6.97 0.75 -10.85
C GLN A 163 8.16 1.23 -11.70
N ALA A 164 8.93 0.27 -12.22
CA ALA A 164 10.09 0.56 -13.06
C ALA A 164 9.70 1.27 -14.38
N ASN A 165 8.62 0.85 -15.01
CA ASN A 165 8.08 1.47 -16.22
C ASN A 165 7.74 2.95 -15.99
N SER A 166 6.99 3.24 -14.92
CA SER A 166 6.58 4.61 -14.59
C SER A 166 7.76 5.52 -14.28
N ILE A 167 8.82 5.01 -13.62
CA ILE A 167 10.06 5.76 -13.41
C ILE A 167 10.69 6.09 -14.77
N ALA A 168 10.87 5.07 -15.62
CA ALA A 168 11.53 5.25 -16.93
C ALA A 168 10.77 6.25 -17.82
N GLU A 169 9.44 6.16 -17.84
CA GLU A 169 8.57 7.09 -18.55
C GLU A 169 8.73 8.53 -18.04
N ALA A 170 8.62 8.74 -16.73
CA ALA A 170 8.73 10.08 -16.14
C ALA A 170 10.11 10.71 -16.34
N MET A 171 11.18 9.91 -16.19
CA MET A 171 12.57 10.36 -16.44
C MET A 171 12.81 10.72 -17.91
N ASN A 172 12.24 9.93 -18.82
CA ASN A 172 12.33 10.20 -20.25
C ASN A 172 11.55 11.49 -20.62
N ASN A 173 10.32 11.64 -20.14
CA ASN A 173 9.46 12.78 -20.44
C ASN A 173 10.05 14.12 -19.95
N SER A 174 10.65 14.14 -18.74
CA SER A 174 11.14 15.38 -18.13
C SER A 174 12.59 15.72 -18.43
N MET A 175 13.46 14.71 -18.56
CA MET A 175 14.92 14.90 -18.65
C MET A 175 15.54 14.24 -19.88
N GLY A 176 14.73 13.58 -20.74
CA GLY A 176 15.23 12.86 -21.91
C GLY A 176 16.11 11.65 -21.58
N VAL A 177 16.05 11.12 -20.35
CA VAL A 177 16.84 9.97 -19.94
C VAL A 177 16.32 8.72 -20.64
N ALA A 178 17.16 8.06 -21.41
CA ALA A 178 16.75 6.84 -22.11
C ALA A 178 16.30 5.75 -21.11
N PRO A 179 15.23 4.98 -21.41
CA PRO A 179 14.72 3.92 -20.52
C PRO A 179 15.78 2.90 -20.11
N ALA A 180 16.76 2.59 -20.97
CA ALA A 180 17.86 1.69 -20.64
C ALA A 180 18.79 2.23 -19.55
N ILE A 181 19.00 3.56 -19.49
CA ILE A 181 19.79 4.20 -18.45
C ILE A 181 19.03 4.15 -17.13
N SER A 182 17.74 4.48 -17.13
CA SER A 182 16.87 4.35 -15.96
C SER A 182 16.88 2.90 -15.43
N ALA A 183 16.77 1.91 -16.32
CA ALA A 183 16.83 0.50 -15.97
C ALA A 183 18.15 0.12 -15.26
N ALA A 184 19.28 0.59 -15.79
CA ALA A 184 20.60 0.32 -15.21
C ALA A 184 20.75 0.95 -13.81
N ILE A 185 20.30 2.20 -13.63
CA ILE A 185 20.34 2.90 -12.35
C ILE A 185 19.47 2.18 -11.32
N ILE A 186 18.21 1.91 -11.66
CA ILE A 186 17.26 1.25 -10.74
C ILE A 186 17.77 -0.14 -10.34
N ALA A 187 18.23 -0.95 -11.32
CA ALA A 187 18.73 -2.28 -11.05
C ALA A 187 19.98 -2.28 -10.16
N ALA A 188 20.92 -1.35 -10.39
CA ALA A 188 22.14 -1.23 -9.58
C ALA A 188 21.82 -0.83 -8.13
N LEU A 189 20.96 0.18 -7.93
CA LEU A 189 20.56 0.63 -6.59
C LEU A 189 19.76 -0.45 -5.87
N LEU A 190 18.83 -1.10 -6.57
CA LEU A 190 18.02 -2.20 -6.01
C LEU A 190 18.93 -3.35 -5.57
N ALA A 191 19.86 -3.79 -6.42
CA ALA A 191 20.80 -4.85 -6.08
C ALA A 191 21.59 -4.48 -4.81
N PHE A 192 22.14 -3.26 -4.73
CA PHE A 192 22.88 -2.81 -3.55
C PHE A 192 22.05 -2.95 -2.26
N ILE A 193 20.74 -2.66 -2.30
CA ILE A 193 19.89 -2.71 -1.12
C ILE A 193 19.46 -4.13 -0.78
N ILE A 194 18.90 -4.89 -1.76
CA ILE A 194 18.29 -6.20 -1.48
C ILE A 194 19.33 -7.27 -1.07
N PHE A 195 20.58 -7.12 -1.50
CA PHE A 195 21.66 -8.02 -1.02
C PHE A 195 22.03 -7.76 0.45
N GLY A 196 21.59 -6.66 1.04
CA GLY A 196 21.78 -6.34 2.47
C GLY A 196 20.70 -6.86 3.43
N GLY A 197 19.65 -7.50 2.89
CA GLY A 197 18.57 -8.10 3.68
C GLY A 197 17.57 -7.09 4.30
N VAL A 198 16.65 -7.60 5.12
CA VAL A 198 15.51 -6.86 5.66
C VAL A 198 15.90 -5.60 6.46
N LYS A 199 16.98 -5.64 7.22
CA LYS A 199 17.44 -4.47 8.00
C LYS A 199 17.87 -3.31 7.10
N ARG A 200 18.56 -3.60 5.99
CA ARG A 200 18.95 -2.57 5.02
C ARG A 200 17.74 -2.00 4.30
N ILE A 201 16.76 -2.83 3.93
CA ILE A 201 15.49 -2.40 3.36
C ILE A 201 14.74 -1.48 4.34
N ALA A 202 14.63 -1.89 5.61
CA ALA A 202 13.96 -1.10 6.64
C ALA A 202 14.66 0.26 6.87
N SER A 203 15.99 0.28 6.95
CA SER A 203 16.76 1.53 7.11
C SER A 203 16.65 2.44 5.89
N ALA A 204 16.67 1.89 4.68
CA ALA A 204 16.46 2.67 3.46
C ALA A 204 15.05 3.26 3.40
N ALA A 205 14.01 2.47 3.74
CA ALA A 205 12.64 2.94 3.80
C ALA A 205 12.45 4.03 4.87
N GLU A 206 13.01 3.83 6.07
CA GLU A 206 12.95 4.79 7.18
C GLU A 206 13.54 6.16 6.80
N LEU A 207 14.61 6.17 6.01
CA LEU A 207 15.25 7.40 5.56
C LEU A 207 14.49 8.06 4.39
N ILE A 208 14.13 7.28 3.36
CA ILE A 208 13.61 7.82 2.09
C ILE A 208 12.14 8.20 2.21
N VAL A 209 11.30 7.31 2.79
CA VAL A 209 9.84 7.41 2.69
C VAL A 209 9.26 8.65 3.37
N PRO A 210 9.63 8.99 4.63
CA PRO A 210 9.08 10.18 5.27
C PRO A 210 9.48 11.45 4.54
N PHE A 211 10.72 11.52 4.06
CA PHE A 211 11.23 12.69 3.34
C PHE A 211 10.49 12.91 2.01
N MET A 212 10.34 11.84 1.20
CA MET A 212 9.68 11.94 -0.10
C MET A 212 8.19 12.26 0.04
N ALA A 213 7.48 11.61 0.97
CA ALA A 213 6.06 11.83 1.20
C ALA A 213 5.80 13.26 1.70
N LEU A 214 6.60 13.72 2.67
CA LEU A 214 6.49 15.07 3.21
C LEU A 214 6.77 16.13 2.14
N ALA A 215 7.84 15.98 1.37
CA ALA A 215 8.18 16.92 0.29
C ALA A 215 7.04 17.03 -0.74
N TYR A 216 6.47 15.90 -1.14
CA TYR A 216 5.35 15.86 -2.09
C TYR A 216 4.09 16.54 -1.53
N ILE A 217 3.74 16.25 -0.27
CA ILE A 217 2.59 16.86 0.42
C ILE A 217 2.79 18.37 0.59
N VAL A 218 4.00 18.82 0.97
CA VAL A 218 4.30 20.25 1.14
C VAL A 218 4.12 21.01 -0.18
N VAL A 219 4.62 20.47 -1.28
CA VAL A 219 4.43 21.07 -2.60
C VAL A 219 2.94 21.15 -2.96
N ALA A 220 2.19 20.06 -2.71
CA ALA A 220 0.74 20.07 -2.95
C ALA A 220 0.00 21.11 -2.10
N VAL A 221 0.35 21.23 -0.81
CA VAL A 221 -0.24 22.26 0.07
C VAL A 221 0.06 23.67 -0.44
N ILE A 222 1.29 23.93 -0.89
CA ILE A 222 1.64 25.23 -1.50
C ILE A 222 0.75 25.51 -2.71
N ILE A 223 0.56 24.53 -3.60
CA ILE A 223 -0.29 24.69 -4.79
C ILE A 223 -1.74 24.96 -4.39
N ILE A 224 -2.29 24.22 -3.44
CA ILE A 224 -3.64 24.43 -2.94
C ILE A 224 -3.80 25.84 -2.34
N LEU A 225 -2.82 26.31 -1.58
CA LEU A 225 -2.84 27.64 -1.00
C LEU A 225 -2.75 28.75 -2.08
N MET A 226 -1.97 28.54 -3.12
CA MET A 226 -1.90 29.47 -4.26
C MET A 226 -3.24 29.54 -5.03
N HIS A 227 -4.01 28.47 -5.05
CA HIS A 227 -5.29 28.32 -5.73
C HIS A 227 -6.45 28.12 -4.76
N ILE A 228 -6.39 28.72 -3.58
CA ILE A 228 -7.37 28.50 -2.52
C ILE A 228 -8.80 28.92 -2.93
N ALA A 229 -8.91 29.90 -3.83
CA ALA A 229 -10.19 30.35 -4.37
C ALA A 229 -10.87 29.31 -5.25
N ASP A 230 -10.10 28.42 -5.90
CA ASP A 230 -10.61 27.38 -6.79
C ASP A 230 -11.01 26.11 -6.02
N LEU A 231 -10.51 25.95 -4.78
CA LEU A 231 -10.72 24.74 -3.99
C LEU A 231 -12.19 24.37 -3.77
N PRO A 232 -13.12 25.30 -3.45
CA PRO A 232 -14.54 24.97 -3.32
C PRO A 232 -15.16 24.42 -4.60
N ALA A 233 -14.77 24.97 -5.77
CA ALA A 233 -15.24 24.50 -7.07
C ALA A 233 -14.72 23.10 -7.39
N VAL A 234 -13.45 22.83 -7.13
CA VAL A 234 -12.82 21.50 -7.30
C VAL A 234 -13.46 20.46 -6.38
N LEU A 235 -13.65 20.77 -5.10
CA LEU A 235 -14.36 19.88 -4.20
C LEU A 235 -15.79 19.62 -4.67
N GLY A 236 -16.51 20.67 -5.06
CA GLY A 236 -17.83 20.56 -5.66
C GLY A 236 -17.87 19.66 -6.90
N LEU A 237 -16.86 19.76 -7.78
CA LEU A 237 -16.71 18.89 -8.95
C LEU A 237 -16.51 17.44 -8.56
N ILE A 238 -15.61 17.15 -7.59
CA ILE A 238 -15.36 15.79 -7.10
C ILE A 238 -16.67 15.16 -6.58
N PHE A 239 -17.38 15.87 -5.69
CA PHE A 239 -18.61 15.33 -5.09
C PHE A 239 -19.74 15.16 -6.12
N ARG A 240 -20.00 16.16 -6.97
CA ARG A 240 -21.03 16.05 -8.01
C ARG A 240 -20.74 14.92 -9.00
N SER A 241 -19.48 14.79 -9.44
CA SER A 241 -19.06 13.71 -10.33
C SER A 241 -19.16 12.33 -9.66
N ALA A 242 -18.83 12.23 -8.36
CA ALA A 242 -18.89 10.98 -7.61
C ALA A 242 -20.30 10.40 -7.47
N PHE A 243 -21.34 11.23 -7.56
CA PHE A 243 -22.75 10.83 -7.41
C PHE A 243 -23.58 11.04 -8.68
N GLY A 244 -22.92 11.28 -9.83
CA GLY A 244 -23.60 11.45 -11.12
C GLY A 244 -24.46 12.72 -11.24
N MET A 245 -24.24 13.70 -10.35
CA MET A 245 -24.96 14.97 -10.35
C MET A 245 -24.34 16.00 -11.30
N ASP A 246 -23.20 15.70 -11.88
CA ASP A 246 -22.55 16.53 -12.88
C ASP A 246 -22.92 16.05 -14.27
N ALA A 247 -23.53 16.93 -15.07
CA ALA A 247 -24.02 16.60 -16.41
C ALA A 247 -22.88 16.18 -17.37
N GLY A 248 -21.68 16.71 -17.15
CA GLY A 248 -20.50 16.37 -17.97
C GLY A 248 -19.95 14.96 -17.69
N PHE A 249 -20.16 14.44 -16.47
CA PHE A 249 -19.57 13.17 -16.02
C PHE A 249 -20.60 12.13 -15.58
N GLY A 250 -21.89 12.36 -15.81
CA GLY A 250 -22.96 11.41 -15.45
C GLY A 250 -22.79 10.03 -16.10
N ALA A 251 -22.24 9.98 -17.31
CA ALA A 251 -21.99 8.74 -18.05
C ALA A 251 -20.94 7.83 -17.41
N VAL A 252 -20.06 8.36 -16.53
CA VAL A 252 -18.97 7.60 -15.89
C VAL A 252 -19.22 7.29 -14.41
N LEU A 253 -20.44 7.46 -13.88
CA LEU A 253 -20.72 7.20 -12.46
C LEU A 253 -20.28 5.80 -12.00
N GLY A 254 -20.67 4.76 -12.72
CA GLY A 254 -20.27 3.39 -12.40
C GLY A 254 -18.75 3.18 -12.51
N LEU A 255 -18.14 3.84 -13.48
CA LEU A 255 -16.69 3.83 -13.68
C LEU A 255 -15.95 4.62 -12.59
N ALA A 256 -16.54 5.70 -12.06
CA ALA A 256 -15.97 6.44 -10.93
C ALA A 256 -15.81 5.54 -9.70
N ILE A 257 -16.83 4.74 -9.39
CA ILE A 257 -16.77 3.75 -8.29
C ILE A 257 -15.71 2.69 -8.60
N GLN A 258 -15.77 2.08 -9.77
CA GLN A 258 -14.90 0.99 -10.18
C GLN A 258 -13.43 1.42 -10.18
N TRP A 259 -13.09 2.50 -10.87
CA TRP A 259 -11.71 2.98 -10.98
C TRP A 259 -11.21 3.61 -9.69
N GLY A 260 -12.06 4.29 -8.95
CA GLY A 260 -11.73 4.83 -7.64
C GLY A 260 -11.36 3.74 -6.64
N VAL A 261 -12.16 2.68 -6.55
CA VAL A 261 -11.86 1.54 -5.67
C VAL A 261 -10.64 0.76 -6.18
N LYS A 262 -10.58 0.47 -7.47
CA LYS A 262 -9.46 -0.27 -8.08
C LYS A 262 -8.12 0.43 -7.84
N ARG A 263 -8.03 1.71 -8.15
CA ARG A 263 -6.81 2.51 -7.96
C ARG A 263 -6.55 2.82 -6.49
N GLY A 264 -7.58 2.99 -5.67
CA GLY A 264 -7.47 3.13 -4.23
C GLY A 264 -6.84 1.89 -3.58
N VAL A 265 -7.35 0.70 -3.86
CA VAL A 265 -6.78 -0.58 -3.35
C VAL A 265 -5.37 -0.81 -3.89
N TYR A 266 -5.12 -0.49 -5.17
CA TYR A 266 -3.78 -0.59 -5.76
C TYR A 266 -2.77 0.30 -5.02
N SER A 267 -3.17 1.51 -4.61
CA SER A 267 -2.31 2.47 -3.91
C SER A 267 -2.15 2.11 -2.43
N ASN A 268 -3.26 2.03 -1.68
CA ASN A 268 -3.19 1.89 -0.22
C ASN A 268 -3.02 0.45 0.27
N GLU A 269 -3.15 -0.54 -0.62
CA GLU A 269 -2.97 -1.96 -0.34
C GLU A 269 -3.87 -2.54 0.76
N ALA A 270 -4.90 -1.81 1.23
CA ALA A 270 -5.78 -2.28 2.31
C ALA A 270 -6.62 -3.48 1.87
N GLY A 271 -6.46 -4.59 2.55
CA GLY A 271 -7.11 -5.86 2.19
C GLY A 271 -6.38 -6.66 1.12
N GLN A 272 -5.31 -6.12 0.52
CA GLN A 272 -4.49 -6.84 -0.45
C GLN A 272 -3.60 -7.92 0.22
N GLY A 273 -3.28 -7.75 1.51
CA GLY A 273 -2.45 -8.69 2.26
C GLY A 273 -0.95 -8.40 2.18
N THR A 274 -0.54 -7.26 1.65
CA THR A 274 0.86 -6.82 1.56
C THR A 274 1.33 -6.15 2.84
N GLY A 275 0.57 -5.18 3.38
CA GLY A 275 0.84 -4.48 4.63
C GLY A 275 1.06 -5.37 5.87
N PRO A 276 0.42 -6.54 5.97
CA PRO A 276 0.72 -7.52 7.02
C PRO A 276 2.17 -7.96 7.16
N HIS A 277 2.94 -8.01 6.08
CA HIS A 277 4.33 -8.47 6.11
C HIS A 277 5.24 -7.52 6.92
N PRO A 278 5.34 -6.20 6.63
CA PRO A 278 6.09 -5.29 7.47
C PRO A 278 5.49 -5.14 8.87
N ALA A 279 4.16 -5.22 9.01
CA ALA A 279 3.52 -5.21 10.32
C ALA A 279 4.02 -6.34 11.23
N ALA A 280 4.17 -7.56 10.70
CA ALA A 280 4.66 -8.71 11.44
C ALA A 280 6.11 -8.56 11.91
N ALA A 281 6.96 -7.86 11.13
CA ALA A 281 8.36 -7.64 11.46
C ALA A 281 8.56 -6.72 12.68
N ALA A 282 7.54 -5.95 13.07
CA ALA A 282 7.64 -5.01 14.18
C ALA A 282 7.75 -5.70 15.54
N ASN A 283 8.62 -5.11 16.39
CA ASN A 283 8.76 -5.50 17.79
C ASN A 283 7.89 -4.60 18.67
N VAL A 284 6.71 -5.07 19.03
CA VAL A 284 5.72 -4.34 19.85
C VAL A 284 5.19 -5.20 20.99
N SER A 285 4.72 -4.55 22.05
CA SER A 285 4.16 -5.24 23.22
C SER A 285 2.75 -5.80 23.00
N HIS A 286 2.02 -5.25 22.01
CA HIS A 286 0.64 -5.65 21.73
C HIS A 286 0.31 -5.59 20.22
N PRO A 287 -0.34 -6.62 19.63
CA PRO A 287 -0.64 -6.68 18.19
C PRO A 287 -1.45 -5.49 17.66
N ALA A 288 -2.42 -5.01 18.44
CA ALA A 288 -3.26 -3.89 18.05
C ALA A 288 -2.46 -2.59 17.84
N LYS A 289 -1.29 -2.42 18.46
CA LYS A 289 -0.42 -1.26 18.22
C LYS A 289 -0.04 -1.17 16.74
N GLN A 290 0.43 -2.27 16.15
CA GLN A 290 0.74 -2.31 14.72
C GLN A 290 -0.51 -2.26 13.85
N GLY A 291 -1.60 -2.88 14.25
CA GLY A 291 -2.87 -2.73 13.54
C GLY A 291 -3.28 -1.26 13.38
N LEU A 292 -3.18 -0.47 14.44
CA LEU A 292 -3.49 0.97 14.43
C LEU A 292 -2.49 1.78 13.59
N VAL A 293 -1.20 1.48 13.68
CA VAL A 293 -0.16 2.12 12.85
C VAL A 293 -0.41 1.85 11.37
N GLN A 294 -0.78 0.63 11.01
CA GLN A 294 -1.07 0.27 9.63
C GLN A 294 -2.40 0.86 9.11
N ALA A 295 -3.40 1.03 9.96
CA ALA A 295 -4.60 1.76 9.61
C ALA A 295 -4.28 3.24 9.28
N PHE A 296 -3.38 3.88 10.02
CA PHE A 296 -2.92 5.24 9.75
C PHE A 296 -2.15 5.35 8.43
N SER A 297 -1.33 4.37 8.08
CA SER A 297 -0.56 4.42 6.83
C SER A 297 -1.45 4.42 5.58
N VAL A 298 -2.67 3.84 5.64
CA VAL A 298 -3.68 3.94 4.57
C VAL A 298 -4.11 5.39 4.35
N TYR A 299 -4.26 6.16 5.43
CA TYR A 299 -4.59 7.58 5.34
C TYR A 299 -3.44 8.40 4.75
N VAL A 300 -2.21 8.14 5.17
CA VAL A 300 -1.04 8.83 4.62
C VAL A 300 -0.98 8.63 3.11
N ASP A 301 -1.12 7.39 2.65
CA ASP A 301 -1.10 7.06 1.23
C ASP A 301 -2.21 7.78 0.44
N THR A 302 -3.46 7.55 0.80
CA THR A 302 -4.57 7.94 -0.07
C THR A 302 -5.13 9.31 0.28
N LEU A 303 -5.43 9.59 1.58
CA LEU A 303 -6.03 10.88 1.95
C LEU A 303 -5.05 12.05 1.85
N PHE A 304 -3.74 11.79 1.96
CA PHE A 304 -2.74 12.83 1.79
C PHE A 304 -2.06 12.77 0.42
N VAL A 305 -1.34 11.69 0.10
CA VAL A 305 -0.50 11.65 -1.12
C VAL A 305 -1.31 11.54 -2.40
N CYS A 306 -2.33 10.63 -2.48
CA CYS A 306 -3.20 10.56 -3.66
C CYS A 306 -4.04 11.84 -3.82
N SER A 307 -4.52 12.43 -2.71
CA SER A 307 -5.25 13.70 -2.75
C SER A 307 -4.39 14.83 -3.29
N ALA A 308 -3.10 14.88 -2.90
CA ALA A 308 -2.14 15.83 -3.44
C ALA A 308 -2.11 15.80 -4.98
N THR A 309 -1.95 14.61 -5.56
CA THR A 309 -1.97 14.42 -7.01
C THR A 309 -3.33 14.80 -7.62
N GLY A 310 -4.43 14.34 -6.99
CA GLY A 310 -5.78 14.65 -7.46
C GLY A 310 -6.06 16.14 -7.51
N PHE A 311 -5.68 16.89 -6.47
CA PHE A 311 -5.83 18.35 -6.45
C PHE A 311 -4.92 19.04 -7.47
N MET A 312 -3.67 18.60 -7.65
CA MET A 312 -2.79 19.15 -8.69
C MET A 312 -3.42 19.04 -10.08
N LEU A 313 -4.00 17.87 -10.42
CA LEU A 313 -4.65 17.64 -11.70
C LEU A 313 -5.93 18.47 -11.86
N LEU A 314 -6.81 18.45 -10.85
CA LEU A 314 -8.14 19.08 -10.95
C LEU A 314 -8.08 20.60 -10.88
N ILE A 315 -7.16 21.19 -10.11
CA ILE A 315 -6.94 22.63 -10.03
C ILE A 315 -6.41 23.16 -11.36
N THR A 316 -5.45 22.45 -11.97
CA THR A 316 -4.82 22.91 -13.23
C THR A 316 -5.66 22.60 -14.46
N GLY A 317 -6.62 21.66 -14.35
CA GLY A 317 -7.36 21.15 -15.51
C GLY A 317 -6.51 20.28 -16.47
N MET A 318 -5.28 19.92 -16.10
CA MET A 318 -4.34 19.17 -16.95
C MET A 318 -4.59 17.66 -16.88
N TYR A 319 -5.77 17.23 -17.30
CA TYR A 319 -6.17 15.83 -17.40
C TYR A 319 -7.19 15.64 -18.52
N ASN A 320 -7.42 14.41 -18.94
CA ASN A 320 -8.49 14.06 -19.86
C ASN A 320 -9.42 13.04 -19.17
N VAL A 321 -10.71 13.06 -19.54
CA VAL A 321 -11.67 12.02 -19.14
C VAL A 321 -12.16 11.34 -20.41
N GLN A 322 -11.91 10.04 -20.53
CA GLN A 322 -12.28 9.24 -21.69
C GLN A 322 -13.79 9.03 -21.78
N ASP A 323 -14.35 9.13 -22.98
CA ASP A 323 -15.76 8.79 -23.23
C ASP A 323 -15.92 7.25 -23.21
N PRO A 324 -16.73 6.69 -22.32
CA PRO A 324 -16.95 5.25 -22.25
C PRO A 324 -17.64 4.68 -23.50
N ASN A 325 -18.35 5.52 -24.25
CA ASN A 325 -19.06 5.14 -25.46
C ASN A 325 -18.24 5.34 -26.76
N ASN A 326 -17.16 6.10 -26.68
CA ASN A 326 -16.27 6.38 -27.81
C ASN A 326 -14.80 6.34 -27.36
N LYS A 327 -14.10 5.26 -27.69
CA LYS A 327 -12.70 5.04 -27.26
C LYS A 327 -11.69 6.08 -27.75
N GLU A 328 -12.02 6.81 -28.82
CA GLU A 328 -11.19 7.89 -29.36
C GLU A 328 -11.65 9.26 -28.89
N GLY A 329 -12.77 9.33 -28.16
CA GLY A 329 -13.39 10.57 -27.67
C GLY A 329 -13.07 10.85 -26.20
N PHE A 330 -13.23 12.12 -25.84
CA PHE A 330 -13.09 12.57 -24.46
C PHE A 330 -14.36 13.33 -24.02
N LEU A 331 -14.81 13.07 -22.80
CA LEU A 331 -15.81 13.91 -22.12
C LEU A 331 -15.20 15.23 -21.63
N TYR A 332 -13.92 15.19 -21.28
CA TYR A 332 -13.12 16.36 -20.94
C TYR A 332 -11.71 16.19 -21.52
N HIS A 333 -11.21 17.22 -22.20
CA HIS A 333 -9.92 17.19 -22.90
C HIS A 333 -9.08 18.40 -22.49
N GLY A 334 -8.34 18.28 -21.40
CA GLY A 334 -7.47 19.33 -20.86
C GLY A 334 -6.02 19.25 -21.31
N VAL A 335 -5.57 18.09 -21.81
CA VAL A 335 -4.18 17.85 -22.23
C VAL A 335 -4.16 17.17 -23.60
N GLN A 336 -3.39 17.71 -24.55
CA GLN A 336 -3.21 17.13 -25.89
C GLN A 336 -1.90 16.37 -25.99
N GLY A 337 -1.93 15.20 -26.64
CA GLY A 337 -0.73 14.44 -26.99
C GLY A 337 0.03 13.81 -25.82
N VAL A 338 -0.55 13.80 -24.62
CA VAL A 338 0.04 13.17 -23.43
C VAL A 338 -0.79 11.96 -23.04
N ALA A 339 -0.14 10.83 -22.78
CA ALA A 339 -0.80 9.62 -22.30
C ALA A 339 -1.22 9.76 -20.82
N ALA A 340 -2.29 9.05 -20.45
CA ALA A 340 -2.73 8.98 -19.05
C ALA A 340 -1.67 8.27 -18.19
N GLY A 341 -1.22 8.92 -17.14
CA GLY A 341 -0.17 8.39 -16.28
C GLY A 341 0.67 9.49 -15.66
N PRO A 342 1.99 9.28 -15.49
CA PRO A 342 2.89 10.30 -14.93
C PRO A 342 2.87 11.61 -15.72
N GLY A 343 2.71 11.52 -17.05
CA GLY A 343 2.72 12.65 -17.97
C GLY A 343 1.69 13.73 -17.62
N TYR A 344 0.48 13.35 -17.18
CA TYR A 344 -0.52 14.34 -16.75
C TYR A 344 -0.06 15.15 -15.55
N VAL A 345 0.51 14.47 -14.54
CA VAL A 345 0.99 15.14 -13.32
C VAL A 345 2.21 16.01 -13.62
N GLN A 346 3.10 15.53 -14.50
CA GLN A 346 4.24 16.31 -14.98
C GLN A 346 3.79 17.58 -15.71
N THR A 347 2.79 17.47 -16.59
CA THR A 347 2.21 18.62 -17.31
C THR A 347 1.53 19.59 -16.35
N ALA A 348 0.76 19.09 -15.39
CA ALA A 348 0.12 19.90 -14.36
C ALA A 348 1.13 20.70 -13.54
N MET A 349 2.19 20.03 -13.11
CA MET A 349 3.24 20.66 -12.30
C MET A 349 4.10 21.64 -13.11
N GLU A 350 4.39 21.33 -14.37
CA GLU A 350 5.13 22.22 -15.26
C GLU A 350 4.33 23.50 -15.55
N ASN A 351 3.00 23.41 -15.62
CA ASN A 351 2.12 24.55 -15.76
C ASN A 351 2.19 25.50 -14.55
N ILE A 352 2.30 24.96 -13.33
CA ILE A 352 2.39 25.73 -12.08
C ILE A 352 3.81 26.25 -11.83
N MET A 353 4.81 25.40 -12.08
CA MET A 353 6.23 25.67 -11.81
C MET A 353 7.07 25.42 -13.07
N PRO A 354 7.04 26.35 -14.05
CA PRO A 354 7.74 26.18 -15.32
C PRO A 354 9.25 25.93 -15.13
N GLY A 355 9.79 24.92 -15.82
CA GLY A 355 11.19 24.53 -15.76
C GLY A 355 11.60 23.67 -14.57
N PHE A 356 10.70 23.46 -13.60
CA PHE A 356 10.98 22.65 -12.41
C PHE A 356 9.93 21.55 -12.17
N GLY A 357 8.67 21.82 -12.48
CA GLY A 357 7.55 20.98 -12.07
C GLY A 357 7.62 19.56 -12.61
N SER A 358 7.92 19.41 -13.89
CA SER A 358 8.04 18.09 -14.53
C SER A 358 9.18 17.26 -13.95
N VAL A 359 10.33 17.87 -13.69
CA VAL A 359 11.50 17.23 -13.07
C VAL A 359 11.18 16.83 -11.62
N PHE A 360 10.52 17.70 -10.85
CA PHE A 360 10.09 17.41 -9.49
C PHE A 360 9.24 16.12 -9.43
N VAL A 361 8.24 16.00 -10.32
CA VAL A 361 7.39 14.81 -10.39
C VAL A 361 8.19 13.57 -10.77
N ALA A 362 9.14 13.66 -11.70
CA ALA A 362 9.99 12.54 -12.08
C ALA A 362 10.87 12.06 -10.91
N VAL A 363 11.46 12.99 -10.16
CA VAL A 363 12.28 12.67 -8.99
C VAL A 363 11.40 12.10 -7.86
N ALA A 364 10.24 12.68 -7.59
CA ALA A 364 9.30 12.17 -6.60
C ALA A 364 8.86 10.73 -6.96
N LEU A 365 8.48 10.51 -8.21
CA LEU A 365 8.07 9.19 -8.69
C LEU A 365 9.23 8.18 -8.66
N PHE A 366 10.46 8.61 -8.93
CA PHE A 366 11.62 7.74 -8.78
C PHE A 366 11.70 7.20 -7.35
N PHE A 367 11.67 8.06 -6.34
CA PHE A 367 11.75 7.61 -4.94
C PHE A 367 10.52 6.78 -4.53
N PHE A 368 9.32 7.21 -4.89
CA PHE A 368 8.07 6.49 -4.60
C PHE A 368 8.11 5.06 -5.16
N ALA A 369 8.29 4.94 -6.47
CA ALA A 369 8.26 3.64 -7.13
C ALA A 369 9.47 2.77 -6.79
N PHE A 370 10.65 3.36 -6.58
CA PHE A 370 11.84 2.62 -6.17
C PHE A 370 11.68 1.98 -4.79
N THR A 371 11.16 2.74 -3.80
CA THR A 371 10.89 2.18 -2.47
C THR A 371 9.82 1.10 -2.51
N THR A 372 8.84 1.23 -3.42
CA THR A 372 7.82 0.19 -3.62
C THR A 372 8.42 -1.10 -4.18
N ILE A 373 9.37 -1.04 -5.11
CA ILE A 373 10.08 -2.23 -5.60
C ILE A 373 10.84 -2.93 -4.46
N MET A 374 11.49 -2.18 -3.57
CA MET A 374 12.15 -2.75 -2.39
C MET A 374 11.17 -3.46 -1.45
N ALA A 375 10.01 -2.85 -1.21
CA ALA A 375 8.97 -3.43 -0.36
C ALA A 375 8.38 -4.70 -0.99
N TYR A 376 8.13 -4.71 -2.28
CA TYR A 376 7.66 -5.90 -3.00
C TYR A 376 8.67 -7.05 -2.95
N TYR A 377 9.96 -6.76 -3.10
CA TYR A 377 10.99 -7.77 -2.88
C TYR A 377 10.88 -8.39 -1.48
N TYR A 378 10.75 -7.57 -0.42
CA TYR A 378 10.60 -8.05 0.95
C TYR A 378 9.37 -8.95 1.14
N MET A 379 8.23 -8.56 0.55
CA MET A 379 6.99 -9.33 0.62
C MET A 379 7.13 -10.70 -0.10
N ALA A 380 7.74 -10.71 -1.29
CA ALA A 380 8.02 -11.94 -2.03
C ALA A 380 9.01 -12.85 -1.27
N GLU A 381 10.09 -12.29 -0.73
CA GLU A 381 11.07 -13.03 0.09
C GLU A 381 10.41 -13.67 1.31
N THR A 382 9.54 -12.93 2.02
CA THR A 382 8.79 -13.44 3.18
C THR A 382 7.96 -14.67 2.82
N ASN A 383 7.32 -14.68 1.66
CA ASN A 383 6.51 -15.80 1.21
C ASN A 383 7.35 -16.97 0.67
N ILE A 384 8.52 -16.72 0.09
CA ILE A 384 9.49 -17.78 -0.22
C ILE A 384 9.98 -18.44 1.07
N ARG A 385 10.30 -17.68 2.12
CA ARG A 385 10.70 -18.22 3.43
C ARG A 385 9.57 -19.08 4.03
N TYR A 386 8.31 -18.67 3.88
CA TYR A 386 7.17 -19.48 4.28
C TYR A 386 7.15 -20.83 3.56
N LEU A 387 7.30 -20.87 2.25
CA LEU A 387 7.33 -22.12 1.46
C LEU A 387 8.58 -22.96 1.78
N ALA A 388 9.73 -22.32 2.00
CA ALA A 388 11.00 -22.99 2.26
C ALA A 388 11.01 -23.78 3.56
N ARG A 389 10.16 -23.46 4.55
CA ARG A 389 9.99 -24.26 5.78
C ARG A 389 9.67 -25.73 5.49
N THR A 390 8.94 -25.99 4.42
CA THR A 390 8.52 -27.34 4.03
C THR A 390 9.35 -27.92 2.88
N LEU A 391 9.72 -27.10 1.90
CA LEU A 391 10.27 -27.53 0.62
C LEU A 391 11.81 -27.41 0.51
N LYS A 392 12.49 -26.91 1.57
CA LYS A 392 13.96 -26.70 1.60
C LYS A 392 14.50 -25.95 0.36
N LEU A 393 13.81 -24.90 -0.06
CA LEU A 393 14.12 -24.13 -1.27
C LEU A 393 15.25 -23.12 -1.03
N THR A 394 16.46 -23.58 -0.74
CA THR A 394 17.62 -22.71 -0.42
C THR A 394 18.03 -21.80 -1.59
N TRP A 395 17.78 -22.25 -2.83
CA TRP A 395 18.07 -21.50 -4.06
C TRP A 395 17.04 -20.40 -4.40
N ALA A 396 15.84 -20.45 -3.81
CA ALA A 396 14.72 -19.62 -4.23
C ALA A 396 14.91 -18.12 -3.91
N ILE A 397 15.56 -17.78 -2.77
CA ILE A 397 15.85 -16.38 -2.44
C ILE A 397 16.91 -15.79 -3.36
N PRO A 398 18.06 -16.43 -3.62
CA PRO A 398 18.98 -15.97 -4.66
C PRO A 398 18.32 -15.83 -6.05
N ALA A 399 17.47 -16.79 -6.43
CA ALA A 399 16.74 -16.71 -7.68
C ALA A 399 15.78 -15.51 -7.74
N LEU A 400 15.04 -15.25 -6.66
CA LEU A 400 14.17 -14.07 -6.57
C LEU A 400 14.95 -12.76 -6.80
N LYS A 401 16.14 -12.63 -6.20
CA LYS A 401 17.00 -11.43 -6.39
C LYS A 401 17.35 -11.21 -7.85
N VAL A 402 17.70 -12.27 -8.55
CA VAL A 402 18.01 -12.19 -10.00
C VAL A 402 16.75 -11.90 -10.81
N ILE A 403 15.66 -12.58 -10.52
CA ILE A 403 14.37 -12.42 -11.24
C ILE A 403 13.86 -10.98 -11.12
N ILE A 404 13.85 -10.40 -9.92
CA ILE A 404 13.32 -9.05 -9.73
C ILE A 404 14.16 -7.98 -10.43
N LEU A 405 15.50 -8.15 -10.47
CA LEU A 405 16.38 -7.28 -11.25
C LEU A 405 16.06 -7.37 -12.74
N PHE A 406 15.86 -8.59 -13.26
CA PHE A 406 15.46 -8.79 -14.65
C PHE A 406 14.09 -8.17 -14.95
N VAL A 407 13.10 -8.36 -14.06
CA VAL A 407 11.74 -7.80 -14.19
C VAL A 407 11.77 -6.28 -14.21
N VAL A 408 12.58 -5.66 -13.37
CA VAL A 408 12.76 -4.19 -13.34
C VAL A 408 13.32 -3.68 -14.66
N ILE A 409 14.38 -4.32 -15.17
CA ILE A 409 14.97 -3.96 -16.47
C ILE A 409 13.93 -4.14 -17.60
N TYR A 410 13.23 -5.28 -17.61
CA TYR A 410 12.20 -5.57 -18.58
C TYR A 410 11.05 -4.56 -18.53
N GLY A 411 10.59 -4.18 -17.32
CA GLY A 411 9.53 -3.20 -17.10
C GLY A 411 9.87 -1.83 -17.68
N CYS A 412 11.10 -1.35 -17.49
CA CYS A 412 11.56 -0.08 -18.07
C CYS A 412 11.51 -0.05 -19.60
N LEU A 413 11.64 -1.22 -20.25
CA LEU A 413 11.73 -1.34 -21.72
C LEU A 413 10.38 -1.69 -22.38
N LYS A 414 9.32 -1.97 -21.62
CA LYS A 414 8.00 -2.37 -22.12
C LYS A 414 6.99 -1.24 -22.11
N THR A 415 5.85 -1.45 -22.80
CA THR A 415 4.74 -0.50 -22.83
C THR A 415 4.05 -0.40 -21.48
N ALA A 416 3.59 0.79 -21.13
CA ALA A 416 2.85 1.06 -19.89
C ALA A 416 1.60 0.18 -19.78
N ASP A 417 0.84 0.02 -20.85
CA ASP A 417 -0.42 -0.76 -20.86
C ASP A 417 -0.23 -2.21 -20.39
N LEU A 418 0.81 -2.88 -20.88
CA LEU A 418 1.08 -4.26 -20.47
C LEU A 418 1.56 -4.32 -19.02
N ALA A 419 2.44 -3.40 -18.63
CA ALA A 419 2.93 -3.33 -17.25
C ALA A 419 1.78 -3.12 -16.25
N TRP A 420 0.90 -2.15 -16.50
CA TRP A 420 -0.27 -1.91 -15.66
C TRP A 420 -1.25 -3.08 -15.63
N ALA A 421 -1.52 -3.71 -16.77
CA ALA A 421 -2.41 -4.87 -16.82
C ALA A 421 -1.90 -6.04 -15.96
N LEU A 422 -0.58 -6.31 -15.99
CA LEU A 422 0.07 -7.32 -15.16
C LEU A 422 0.01 -6.97 -13.67
N GLY A 423 0.28 -5.70 -13.32
CA GLY A 423 0.18 -5.23 -11.95
C GLY A 423 -1.23 -5.33 -11.38
N ASP A 424 -2.23 -4.91 -12.14
CA ASP A 424 -3.64 -5.01 -11.75
C ASP A 424 -4.05 -6.46 -11.45
N LEU A 425 -3.61 -7.40 -12.30
CA LEU A 425 -3.88 -8.83 -12.09
C LEU A 425 -3.29 -9.33 -10.77
N GLY A 426 -2.05 -8.95 -10.46
CA GLY A 426 -1.38 -9.32 -9.21
C GLY A 426 -2.11 -8.80 -7.98
N VAL A 427 -2.47 -7.52 -7.98
CA VAL A 427 -3.23 -6.89 -6.88
C VAL A 427 -4.58 -7.58 -6.67
N GLY A 428 -5.33 -7.77 -7.73
CA GLY A 428 -6.67 -8.34 -7.63
C GLY A 428 -6.67 -9.79 -7.14
N MET A 429 -5.73 -10.62 -7.58
CA MET A 429 -5.60 -12.00 -7.09
C MET A 429 -5.32 -12.04 -5.59
N MET A 430 -4.37 -11.23 -5.10
CA MET A 430 -4.06 -11.16 -3.68
C MET A 430 -5.25 -10.64 -2.87
N ALA A 431 -5.94 -9.59 -3.35
CA ALA A 431 -7.09 -9.01 -2.67
C ALA A 431 -8.22 -10.01 -2.48
N TRP A 432 -8.57 -10.80 -3.51
CA TRP A 432 -9.58 -11.85 -3.41
C TRP A 432 -9.25 -12.83 -2.29
N LEU A 433 -8.05 -13.38 -2.30
CA LEU A 433 -7.64 -14.37 -1.30
C LEU A 433 -7.61 -13.79 0.10
N ASN A 434 -7.01 -12.62 0.25
CA ASN A 434 -6.81 -12.04 1.57
C ASN A 434 -8.13 -11.57 2.20
N ILE A 435 -8.97 -10.83 1.46
CA ILE A 435 -10.23 -10.29 2.01
C ILE A 435 -11.16 -11.43 2.44
N ILE A 436 -11.30 -12.49 1.65
CA ILE A 436 -12.09 -13.67 2.02
C ILE A 436 -11.50 -14.32 3.27
N GLY A 437 -10.19 -14.52 3.31
CA GLY A 437 -9.52 -15.16 4.45
C GLY A 437 -9.70 -14.39 5.76
N ILE A 438 -9.51 -13.07 5.75
CA ILE A 438 -9.62 -12.26 6.96
C ILE A 438 -11.07 -12.09 7.44
N LEU A 439 -12.07 -12.25 6.57
CA LEU A 439 -13.47 -12.30 6.99
C LEU A 439 -13.72 -13.48 7.96
N PHE A 440 -13.12 -14.63 7.71
CA PHE A 440 -13.21 -15.77 8.62
C PHE A 440 -12.37 -15.58 9.89
N LEU A 441 -11.21 -14.89 9.75
CA LEU A 441 -10.22 -14.77 10.83
C LEU A 441 -10.36 -13.50 11.69
N GLN A 442 -11.33 -12.65 11.46
CA GLN A 442 -11.45 -11.34 12.12
C GLN A 442 -11.58 -11.40 13.67
N LYS A 443 -12.08 -12.50 14.23
CA LYS A 443 -12.38 -12.62 15.68
C LYS A 443 -11.16 -12.34 16.57
N PRO A 444 -9.97 -12.96 16.37
CA PRO A 444 -8.78 -12.66 17.14
C PRO A 444 -8.34 -11.20 17.08
N ALA A 445 -8.44 -10.55 15.88
CA ALA A 445 -8.04 -9.16 15.71
C ALA A 445 -8.92 -8.21 16.53
N PHE A 446 -10.26 -8.39 16.50
CA PHE A 446 -11.16 -7.57 17.32
C PHE A 446 -11.12 -7.92 18.81
N ALA A 447 -10.76 -9.17 19.18
CA ALA A 447 -10.48 -9.51 20.55
C ALA A 447 -9.25 -8.77 21.08
N ALA A 448 -8.16 -8.76 20.30
CA ALA A 448 -6.97 -7.98 20.61
C ALA A 448 -7.27 -6.47 20.73
N LEU A 449 -8.13 -5.90 19.87
CA LEU A 449 -8.54 -4.51 19.99
C LEU A 449 -9.23 -4.22 21.34
N ARG A 450 -10.15 -5.09 21.76
CA ARG A 450 -10.86 -4.92 23.05
C ARG A 450 -9.92 -5.07 24.23
N ASP A 451 -8.99 -6.00 24.19
CA ASP A 451 -7.97 -6.16 25.23
C ASP A 451 -7.08 -4.93 25.32
N TYR A 452 -6.59 -4.45 24.18
CA TYR A 452 -5.83 -3.20 24.07
C TYR A 452 -6.59 -2.02 24.69
N GLU A 453 -7.84 -1.79 24.29
CA GLU A 453 -8.69 -0.71 24.81
C GLU A 453 -8.93 -0.84 26.32
N SER A 454 -9.09 -2.06 26.82
CA SER A 454 -9.28 -2.34 28.25
C SER A 454 -8.05 -1.99 29.08
N GLN A 455 -6.85 -2.37 28.62
CA GLN A 455 -5.60 -2.07 29.31
C GLN A 455 -5.30 -0.56 29.30
N VAL A 456 -5.52 0.10 28.16
CA VAL A 456 -5.35 1.57 28.05
C VAL A 456 -6.30 2.32 29.00
N LYS A 457 -7.55 1.89 29.14
CA LYS A 457 -8.51 2.50 30.09
C LYS A 457 -8.06 2.37 31.55
N GLN A 458 -7.25 1.37 31.87
CA GLN A 458 -6.65 1.17 33.18
C GLN A 458 -5.35 1.97 33.36
N GLY A 459 -4.93 2.77 32.38
CA GLY A 459 -3.68 3.52 32.42
C GLY A 459 -2.43 2.65 32.25
N LEU A 460 -2.56 1.44 31.67
CA LEU A 460 -1.46 0.52 31.45
C LEU A 460 -0.92 0.67 30.02
N ASP A 461 0.38 0.40 29.84
CA ASP A 461 0.92 0.13 28.49
C ASP A 461 0.53 -1.30 28.10
N PRO A 462 -0.27 -1.49 27.02
CA PRO A 462 -0.85 -2.78 26.73
C PRO A 462 0.21 -3.85 26.40
N ILE A 463 0.14 -4.99 27.10
CA ILE A 463 0.94 -6.20 26.83
C ILE A 463 -0.01 -7.33 26.46
N TYR A 464 0.23 -7.96 25.33
CA TYR A 464 -0.61 -9.02 24.80
C TYR A 464 -0.29 -10.36 25.46
N ASP A 465 -1.33 -11.05 25.93
CA ASP A 465 -1.25 -12.39 26.47
C ASP A 465 -2.09 -13.34 25.60
N ALA A 466 -1.43 -14.09 24.72
CA ALA A 466 -2.10 -14.98 23.78
C ALA A 466 -2.87 -16.11 24.47
N GLU A 467 -2.36 -16.65 25.59
CA GLU A 467 -3.02 -17.72 26.35
C GLU A 467 -4.33 -17.21 26.97
N LYS A 468 -4.29 -16.04 27.62
CA LYS A 468 -5.48 -15.37 28.20
C LYS A 468 -6.53 -15.06 27.12
N MET A 469 -6.09 -14.77 25.90
CA MET A 469 -6.97 -14.49 24.77
C MET A 469 -7.48 -15.75 24.07
N GLY A 470 -7.10 -16.94 24.51
CA GLY A 470 -7.49 -18.23 23.91
C GLY A 470 -6.85 -18.49 22.53
N VAL A 471 -5.71 -17.85 22.23
CA VAL A 471 -4.99 -18.02 20.98
C VAL A 471 -3.91 -19.09 21.15
N THR A 472 -4.10 -20.26 20.55
CA THR A 472 -3.26 -21.45 20.79
C THR A 472 -2.01 -21.51 19.92
N ASN A 473 -2.06 -20.99 18.68
CA ASN A 473 -0.98 -21.14 17.68
C ASN A 473 -0.07 -19.90 17.58
N ALA A 474 0.18 -19.23 18.71
CA ALA A 474 0.98 -18.01 18.77
C ALA A 474 2.01 -18.05 19.93
N PRO A 475 2.88 -19.08 20.01
CA PRO A 475 3.76 -19.32 21.16
C PRO A 475 4.79 -18.20 21.39
N ILE A 476 5.15 -17.44 20.36
CA ILE A 476 6.11 -16.35 20.43
C ILE A 476 5.68 -15.25 21.42
N TRP A 477 4.38 -15.07 21.64
CA TRP A 477 3.85 -14.05 22.53
C TRP A 477 4.13 -14.32 24.01
N LYS A 478 4.34 -15.57 24.39
CA LYS A 478 4.74 -15.90 25.76
C LYS A 478 6.10 -15.28 26.09
N GLU A 479 7.06 -15.38 25.18
CA GLU A 479 8.38 -14.78 25.32
C GLU A 479 8.33 -13.25 25.24
N ILE A 480 7.61 -12.71 24.25
CA ILE A 480 7.44 -11.27 24.09
C ILE A 480 6.81 -10.64 25.34
N ALA A 481 5.72 -11.22 25.85
CA ALA A 481 5.04 -10.74 27.05
C ALA A 481 5.96 -10.79 28.28
N ALA A 482 6.71 -11.89 28.47
CA ALA A 482 7.65 -12.01 29.57
C ALA A 482 8.74 -10.93 29.54
N LYS A 483 9.29 -10.63 28.35
CA LYS A 483 10.30 -9.59 28.14
C LYS A 483 9.76 -8.21 28.51
N TYR A 484 8.56 -7.83 28.04
CA TYR A 484 7.97 -6.54 28.34
C TYR A 484 7.57 -6.40 29.81
N ARG A 485 7.03 -7.45 30.44
CA ARG A 485 6.74 -7.44 31.90
C ARG A 485 8.00 -7.30 32.74
N LYS A 486 9.12 -7.93 32.31
CA LYS A 486 10.42 -7.78 33.00
C LYS A 486 10.94 -6.34 32.88
N ASP A 487 10.94 -5.75 31.69
CA ASP A 487 11.36 -4.35 31.47
C ASP A 487 10.48 -3.38 32.32
N GLU A 488 9.21 -3.72 32.50
CA GLU A 488 8.28 -2.96 33.34
C GLU A 488 8.64 -2.99 34.84
N ILE A 489 9.09 -4.14 35.31
CA ILE A 489 9.52 -4.31 36.72
C ILE A 489 10.87 -3.65 36.96
N GLU A 490 11.83 -3.80 36.02
CA GLU A 490 13.18 -3.24 36.14
C GLU A 490 13.21 -1.70 36.00
N HIS A 491 12.25 -1.14 35.28
CA HIS A 491 12.19 0.31 35.00
C HIS A 491 10.80 0.91 35.30
N PRO A 492 10.34 0.89 36.55
CA PRO A 492 8.98 1.32 36.90
C PRO A 492 8.70 2.82 36.64
N ASN A 493 9.76 3.64 36.56
CA ASN A 493 9.70 5.10 36.32
C ASN A 493 10.02 5.50 34.88
N LYS A 494 10.19 4.57 33.98
CA LYS A 494 10.35 4.87 32.56
C LYS A 494 9.10 5.61 32.11
N GLU A 495 9.26 6.82 31.52
CA GLU A 495 8.12 7.53 30.92
C GLU A 495 7.38 6.55 30.02
N ARG A 496 6.25 6.06 30.52
CA ARG A 496 5.41 5.13 29.79
C ARG A 496 4.64 5.95 28.78
N PHE A 497 4.83 5.62 27.55
CA PHE A 497 3.99 6.14 26.49
C PHE A 497 2.60 5.52 26.68
N ILE A 498 1.80 6.08 27.59
CA ILE A 498 0.39 5.72 27.75
C ILE A 498 -0.33 6.41 26.59
N PRO A 499 -0.77 5.65 25.59
CA PRO A 499 -1.34 6.23 24.38
C PRO A 499 -2.68 6.93 24.64
#